data_e1ea8f823ada63b2d857dfe907a38acf
#
_entry.id   e1ea8f823ada63b2d857dfe907a38acf
#
_cell.length_a   1.000
_cell.length_b   1.000
_cell.length_c   1.000
_cell.angle_alpha   90.00
_cell.angle_beta   90.00
_cell.angle_gamma   90.00
#
_symmetry.space_group_name_H-M   'P 1'
#
loop_
_entity.id
_entity.type
_entity.pdbx_description
1 polymer ?
#
loop_
_entity_poly.entity_id
_entity_poly.type
_entity_poly.pdbx_seq_one_letter_code
_entity_poly.pdbx_strand_id
1 'polypeptide(L)'
;MAIRVVRLGTERAEGEGVRLGTVRRPPRGVKKEDYARLDYFDAWFPELAPSAKLVKWYFDQPEMTDPKWRRYVASYRREMSEPPASRTLGVLAKLSHGADFSVGCYCENFSRCHRSILKQLLAEHGAELAPE
;
A
#
# COMPACT_ATOMS: atom_id res chain seq x y z
N MET A 1 17.43 -7.34 -1.97
CA MET A 1 16.71 -6.24 -2.62
C MET A 1 15.29 -6.70 -2.91
N ALA A 2 14.37 -6.05 -2.25
CA ALA A 2 12.98 -6.49 -2.30
C ALA A 2 12.04 -5.40 -1.78
N ILE A 3 10.77 -5.52 -2.14
CA ILE A 3 9.70 -4.68 -1.59
C ILE A 3 9.18 -5.34 -0.32
N ARG A 4 9.09 -4.57 0.75
CA ARG A 4 8.44 -4.96 2.00
C ARG A 4 7.08 -4.29 2.08
N VAL A 5 6.06 -5.02 2.51
CA VAL A 5 4.71 -4.47 2.70
C VAL A 5 4.51 -4.29 4.21
N VAL A 6 4.29 -3.05 4.64
CA VAL A 6 4.34 -2.70 6.06
C VAL A 6 3.09 -1.97 6.52
N ARG A 7 2.89 -1.94 7.84
CA ARG A 7 1.92 -1.04 8.46
C ARG A 7 2.63 0.28 8.76
N LEU A 8 2.10 1.38 8.23
CA LEU A 8 2.65 2.71 8.47
C LEU A 8 2.46 3.09 9.95
N GLY A 9 3.46 3.77 10.50
CA GLY A 9 3.49 4.12 11.92
C GLY A 9 4.14 3.06 12.80
N THR A 10 4.69 2.01 12.21
CA THR A 10 5.42 0.97 12.95
C THR A 10 6.91 1.10 12.72
N GLU A 11 7.70 0.54 13.65
CA GLU A 11 9.16 0.59 13.58
C GLU A 11 9.66 0.02 12.24
N ARG A 12 10.66 0.66 11.67
CA ARG A 12 11.25 0.22 10.41
C ARG A 12 12.09 -1.04 10.61
N ALA A 13 12.02 -1.93 9.62
CA ALA A 13 12.89 -3.09 9.59
C ALA A 13 14.28 -2.67 9.15
N GLU A 14 15.29 -3.39 9.60
CA GLU A 14 16.66 -3.18 9.14
C GLU A 14 16.75 -3.45 7.64
N GLY A 15 17.34 -2.51 6.90
CA GLY A 15 17.47 -2.64 5.45
C GLY A 15 16.19 -2.42 4.67
N GLU A 16 15.15 -1.86 5.31
CA GLU A 16 13.87 -1.62 4.65
C GLU A 16 13.97 -0.63 3.47
N GLY A 17 14.86 0.36 3.58
CA GLY A 17 15.00 1.39 2.57
C GLY A 17 13.94 2.46 2.67
N VAL A 18 13.59 3.07 1.53
CA VAL A 18 12.59 4.13 1.47
C VAL A 18 11.20 3.55 1.72
N ARG A 19 10.45 4.18 2.61
CA ARG A 19 9.07 3.79 2.91
C ARG A 19 8.09 4.69 2.16
N LEU A 20 7.26 4.09 1.32
CA LEU A 20 6.26 4.78 0.51
C LEU A 20 4.88 4.63 1.15
N GLY A 21 4.19 5.74 1.35
CA GLY A 21 2.84 5.73 1.89
C GLY A 21 1.80 5.58 0.79
N THR A 22 1.39 4.34 0.52
CA THR A 22 0.40 4.02 -0.52
C THR A 22 -1.02 4.17 0.01
N VAL A 23 -1.31 5.35 0.53
CA VAL A 23 -2.57 5.70 1.17
C VAL A 23 -3.20 6.91 0.49
N ARG A 24 -4.52 7.00 0.55
CA ARG A 24 -5.26 8.10 -0.08
C ARG A 24 -5.02 9.43 0.60
N ARG A 25 -4.80 9.42 1.93
CA ARG A 25 -4.60 10.64 2.71
C ARG A 25 -3.41 10.50 3.66
N PRO A 26 -2.64 11.58 3.87
CA PRO A 26 -1.61 11.59 4.90
C PRO A 26 -2.20 11.41 6.30
N PRO A 27 -1.37 11.08 7.32
CA PRO A 27 -1.87 10.86 8.68
C PRO A 27 -2.44 12.16 9.27
N ARG A 28 -3.61 12.04 9.92
CA ARG A 28 -4.28 13.20 10.54
C ARG A 28 -3.50 13.67 11.77
N GLY A 29 -3.43 14.99 11.93
CA GLY A 29 -2.86 15.60 13.13
C GLY A 29 -1.34 15.50 13.21
N VAL A 30 -0.69 15.05 12.16
CA VAL A 30 0.77 14.92 12.09
C VAL A 30 1.29 15.95 11.09
N LYS A 31 2.32 16.71 11.49
CA LYS A 31 2.95 17.68 10.59
C LYS A 31 3.74 16.97 9.50
N LYS A 32 3.75 17.53 8.31
CA LYS A 32 4.45 16.95 7.17
C LYS A 32 5.92 16.65 7.46
N GLU A 33 6.61 17.55 8.14
CA GLU A 33 8.02 17.39 8.52
C GLU A 33 8.25 16.25 9.52
N ASP A 34 7.19 15.74 10.14
CA ASP A 34 7.27 14.66 11.12
C ASP A 34 6.91 13.29 10.54
N TYR A 35 6.49 13.20 9.29
CA TYR A 35 6.02 11.93 8.70
C TYR A 35 7.08 10.83 8.78
N ALA A 36 8.30 11.13 8.33
CA ALA A 36 9.39 10.15 8.33
C ALA A 36 9.87 9.85 9.74
N ARG A 37 10.01 10.88 10.58
CA ARG A 37 10.49 10.74 11.96
C ARG A 37 9.56 9.84 12.80
N LEU A 38 8.26 9.89 12.55
CA LEU A 38 7.27 9.08 13.25
C LEU A 38 6.98 7.75 12.54
N ASP A 39 7.82 7.36 11.60
CA ASP A 39 7.74 6.08 10.88
C ASP A 39 6.48 5.91 10.04
N TYR A 40 5.85 7.01 9.61
CA TYR A 40 4.74 6.91 8.67
C TYR A 40 5.25 6.59 7.27
N PHE A 41 5.94 7.54 6.63
CA PHE A 41 6.54 7.30 5.32
C PHE A 41 7.55 8.40 4.99
N ASP A 42 8.44 8.07 4.05
CA ASP A 42 9.41 9.02 3.50
C ASP A 42 8.81 9.82 2.35
N ALA A 43 7.91 9.19 1.59
CA ALA A 43 7.19 9.84 0.50
C ALA A 43 5.74 9.37 0.48
N TRP A 44 4.83 10.32 0.28
CA TRP A 44 3.42 10.02 0.09
C TRP A 44 3.21 9.61 -1.36
N PHE A 45 2.59 8.46 -1.57
CA PHE A 45 2.47 7.87 -2.90
C PHE A 45 1.05 7.34 -3.13
N PRO A 46 0.06 8.25 -3.31
CA PRO A 46 -1.35 7.85 -3.43
C PRO A 46 -1.70 7.15 -4.74
N GLU A 47 -0.78 7.10 -5.70
CA GLU A 47 -1.01 6.45 -7.01
C GLU A 47 -1.40 4.98 -6.86
N LEU A 48 -0.97 4.32 -5.78
CA LEU A 48 -1.32 2.92 -5.51
C LEU A 48 -2.36 2.76 -4.40
N ALA A 49 -2.93 3.87 -3.93
CA ALA A 49 -4.01 3.83 -2.94
C ALA A 49 -5.34 3.57 -3.62
N PRO A 50 -6.32 3.00 -2.90
CA PRO A 50 -7.69 2.96 -3.40
C PRO A 50 -8.21 4.39 -3.63
N SER A 51 -9.13 4.55 -4.56
CA SER A 51 -9.76 5.85 -4.78
C SER A 51 -10.49 6.34 -3.53
N ALA A 52 -10.70 7.65 -3.43
CA ALA A 52 -11.44 8.23 -2.31
C ALA A 52 -12.85 7.62 -2.21
N LYS A 53 -13.49 7.37 -3.35
CA LYS A 53 -14.81 6.73 -3.41
C LYS A 53 -14.79 5.33 -2.81
N LEU A 54 -13.77 4.53 -3.16
CA LEU A 54 -13.64 3.15 -2.67
C LEU A 54 -13.31 3.13 -1.17
N VAL A 55 -12.42 4.02 -0.71
CA VAL A 55 -12.10 4.18 0.71
C VAL A 55 -13.35 4.50 1.51
N LYS A 56 -14.15 5.48 1.03
CA LYS A 56 -15.39 5.86 1.68
C LYS A 56 -16.35 4.68 1.75
N TRP A 57 -16.54 3.97 0.64
CA TRP A 57 -17.41 2.80 0.62
C TRP A 57 -16.98 1.77 1.65
N TYR A 58 -15.68 1.49 1.74
CA TYR A 58 -15.12 0.51 2.70
C TYR A 58 -15.48 0.89 4.15
N PHE A 59 -15.21 2.14 4.52
CA PHE A 59 -15.42 2.58 5.91
C PHE A 59 -16.88 2.86 6.25
N ASP A 60 -17.76 2.99 5.26
CA ASP A 60 -19.20 3.14 5.48
C ASP A 60 -19.87 1.80 5.81
N GLN A 61 -19.19 0.67 5.62
CA GLN A 61 -19.75 -0.63 5.92
C GLN A 61 -19.74 -0.86 7.43
N PRO A 62 -20.88 -1.27 8.05
CA PRO A 62 -20.89 -1.59 9.48
C PRO A 62 -20.05 -2.82 9.80
N GLU A 63 -19.90 -3.73 8.86
CA GLU A 63 -19.09 -4.92 8.98
C GLU A 63 -18.53 -5.32 7.62
N MET A 64 -17.27 -5.69 7.58
CA MET A 64 -16.64 -6.18 6.34
C MET A 64 -16.84 -7.69 6.21
N THR A 65 -17.98 -8.07 5.63
CA THR A 65 -18.29 -9.48 5.36
C THR A 65 -17.44 -10.01 4.20
N ASP A 66 -17.39 -11.35 4.06
CA ASP A 66 -16.64 -11.95 2.95
C ASP A 66 -17.13 -11.50 1.56
N PRO A 67 -18.47 -11.41 1.30
CA PRO A 67 -18.94 -10.88 0.01
C PRO A 67 -18.51 -9.41 -0.21
N LYS A 68 -18.56 -8.59 0.83
CA LYS A 68 -18.12 -7.18 0.73
C LYS A 68 -16.62 -7.08 0.49
N TRP A 69 -15.84 -7.92 1.14
CA TRP A 69 -14.40 -7.98 0.92
C TRP A 69 -14.08 -8.37 -0.52
N ARG A 70 -14.76 -9.37 -1.08
CA ARG A 70 -14.57 -9.76 -2.49
C ARG A 70 -14.90 -8.61 -3.44
N ARG A 71 -15.95 -7.83 -3.12
CA ARG A 71 -16.31 -6.64 -3.90
C ARG A 71 -15.20 -5.58 -3.83
N TYR A 72 -14.65 -5.36 -2.63
CA TYR A 72 -13.55 -4.42 -2.42
C TYR A 72 -12.32 -4.84 -3.23
N VAL A 73 -11.95 -6.11 -3.16
CA VAL A 73 -10.83 -6.67 -3.92
C VAL A 73 -11.00 -6.43 -5.41
N ALA A 74 -12.17 -6.77 -5.96
CA ALA A 74 -12.46 -6.59 -7.39
C ALA A 74 -12.37 -5.12 -7.80
N SER A 75 -12.91 -4.22 -6.97
CA SER A 75 -12.90 -2.78 -7.26
C SER A 75 -11.48 -2.21 -7.23
N TYR A 76 -10.70 -2.55 -6.21
CA TYR A 76 -9.32 -2.08 -6.11
C TYR A 76 -8.47 -2.63 -7.26
N ARG A 77 -8.60 -3.92 -7.59
CA ARG A 77 -7.89 -4.50 -8.73
C ARG A 77 -8.24 -3.82 -10.03
N ARG A 78 -9.49 -3.44 -10.24
CA ARG A 78 -9.92 -2.70 -11.41
C ARG A 78 -9.25 -1.33 -11.47
N GLU A 79 -9.21 -0.61 -10.34
CA GLU A 79 -8.52 0.69 -10.27
C GLU A 79 -7.03 0.54 -10.60
N MET A 80 -6.39 -0.51 -10.08
CA MET A 80 -4.96 -0.74 -10.29
C MET A 80 -4.62 -1.25 -11.69
N SER A 81 -5.62 -1.71 -12.44
CA SER A 81 -5.42 -2.13 -13.84
C SER A 81 -5.36 -0.97 -14.83
N GLU A 82 -5.73 0.24 -14.38
CA GLU A 82 -5.74 1.44 -15.21
C GLU A 82 -4.45 2.25 -15.02
N PRO A 83 -3.95 2.92 -16.10
CA PRO A 83 -2.85 3.85 -15.93
C PRO A 83 -3.29 5.07 -15.09
N PRO A 84 -2.40 5.71 -14.32
CA PRO A 84 -0.97 5.40 -14.20
C PRO A 84 -0.64 4.26 -13.23
N ALA A 85 -1.59 3.78 -12.43
CA ALA A 85 -1.34 2.77 -11.40
C ALA A 85 -0.71 1.49 -11.98
N SER A 86 -1.25 0.98 -13.09
CA SER A 86 -0.74 -0.24 -13.71
C SER A 86 0.72 -0.12 -14.15
N ARG A 87 1.09 1.03 -14.70
CA ARG A 87 2.48 1.29 -15.09
C ARG A 87 3.38 1.44 -13.87
N THR A 88 2.89 2.09 -12.84
CA THR A 88 3.63 2.25 -11.59
C THR A 88 3.94 0.89 -10.95
N LEU A 89 2.97 -0.02 -10.92
CA LEU A 89 3.20 -1.37 -10.42
C LEU A 89 4.35 -2.07 -11.18
N GLY A 90 4.34 -1.95 -12.50
CA GLY A 90 5.40 -2.53 -13.34
C GLY A 90 6.77 -1.93 -13.04
N VAL A 91 6.84 -0.61 -12.87
CA VAL A 91 8.10 0.08 -12.54
C VAL A 91 8.63 -0.36 -11.17
N LEU A 92 7.77 -0.36 -10.16
CA LEU A 92 8.19 -0.78 -8.82
C LEU A 92 8.64 -2.23 -8.79
N ALA A 93 7.95 -3.11 -9.52
CA ALA A 93 8.35 -4.50 -9.64
C ALA A 93 9.77 -4.63 -10.20
N LYS A 94 10.09 -3.88 -11.26
CA LYS A 94 11.44 -3.86 -11.82
C LYS A 94 12.47 -3.33 -10.82
N LEU A 95 12.16 -2.23 -10.15
CA LEU A 95 13.07 -1.62 -9.18
C LEU A 95 13.37 -2.55 -8.01
N SER A 96 12.44 -3.43 -7.64
CA SER A 96 12.61 -4.35 -6.51
C SER A 96 13.79 -5.30 -6.68
N HIS A 97 14.23 -5.53 -7.90
CA HIS A 97 15.39 -6.40 -8.17
C HIS A 97 16.73 -5.69 -7.94
N GLY A 98 16.70 -4.38 -7.77
CA GLY A 98 17.91 -3.58 -7.58
C GLY A 98 17.88 -2.64 -6.37
N ALA A 99 16.79 -2.63 -5.60
CA ALA A 99 16.65 -1.72 -4.47
C ALA A 99 15.76 -2.31 -3.39
N ASP A 100 15.98 -1.86 -2.16
CA ASP A 100 15.10 -2.15 -1.03
C ASP A 100 14.20 -0.95 -0.79
N PHE A 101 12.90 -1.19 -0.67
CA PHE A 101 11.93 -0.17 -0.30
C PHE A 101 10.66 -0.83 0.21
N SER A 102 9.76 -0.04 0.78
CA SER A 102 8.52 -0.57 1.31
C SER A 102 7.32 0.26 0.86
N VAL A 103 6.17 -0.39 0.87
CA VAL A 103 4.86 0.24 0.65
C VAL A 103 3.99 -0.07 1.86
N GLY A 104 3.02 0.78 2.16
CA GLY A 104 2.25 0.54 3.37
C GLY A 104 0.96 1.32 3.49
N CYS A 105 0.19 0.93 4.50
CA CYS A 105 -1.07 1.52 4.90
C CYS A 105 -1.19 1.52 6.42
N TYR A 106 -2.16 2.26 6.96
CA TYR A 106 -2.37 2.40 8.41
C TYR A 106 -3.12 1.22 9.04
N CYS A 107 -3.82 0.40 8.27
CA CYS A 107 -4.71 -0.63 8.78
C CYS A 107 -3.98 -1.65 9.65
N GLU A 108 -4.60 -2.07 10.76
CA GLU A 108 -4.06 -3.11 11.62
C GLU A 108 -4.18 -4.50 10.96
N ASN A 109 -5.33 -4.78 10.36
CA ASN A 109 -5.62 -6.09 9.79
C ASN A 109 -5.13 -6.16 8.34
N PHE A 110 -3.96 -6.79 8.15
CA PHE A 110 -3.36 -6.97 6.83
C PHE A 110 -4.31 -7.65 5.85
N SER A 111 -5.00 -8.71 6.28
CA SER A 111 -5.85 -9.52 5.40
C SER A 111 -7.13 -8.81 4.96
N ARG A 112 -7.49 -7.70 5.60
CA ARG A 112 -8.65 -6.88 5.23
C ARG A 112 -8.24 -5.47 4.82
N CYS A 113 -7.01 -5.30 4.37
CA CYS A 113 -6.46 -4.03 3.91
C CYS A 113 -6.00 -4.16 2.47
N HIS A 114 -6.03 -3.04 1.72
CA HIS A 114 -5.54 -3.06 0.34
C HIS A 114 -4.08 -3.50 0.24
N ARG A 115 -3.31 -3.46 1.32
CA ARG A 115 -1.93 -3.97 1.35
C ARG A 115 -1.84 -5.44 0.90
N SER A 116 -2.79 -6.27 1.32
CA SER A 116 -2.77 -7.69 0.93
C SER A 116 -2.98 -7.87 -0.57
N ILE A 117 -3.83 -7.03 -1.14
CA ILE A 117 -4.10 -7.04 -2.58
C ILE A 117 -2.92 -6.45 -3.34
N LEU A 118 -2.37 -5.35 -2.85
CA LEU A 118 -1.20 -4.69 -3.44
C LEU A 118 0.00 -5.64 -3.48
N LYS A 119 0.22 -6.40 -2.42
CA LYS A 119 1.28 -7.41 -2.38
C LYS A 119 1.11 -8.44 -3.50
N GLN A 120 -0.12 -8.94 -3.70
CA GLN A 120 -0.43 -9.87 -4.77
C GLN A 120 -0.20 -9.24 -6.15
N LEU A 121 -0.63 -8.01 -6.34
CA LEU A 121 -0.44 -7.29 -7.61
C LEU A 121 1.03 -7.09 -7.93
N LEU A 122 1.84 -6.72 -6.94
CA LEU A 122 3.29 -6.58 -7.12
C LEU A 122 3.91 -7.92 -7.53
N ALA A 123 3.51 -9.01 -6.88
CA ALA A 123 3.99 -10.35 -7.24
C ALA A 123 3.61 -10.71 -8.69
N GLU A 124 2.38 -10.39 -9.08
CA GLU A 124 1.90 -10.64 -10.45
C GLU A 124 2.68 -9.85 -11.49
N HIS A 125 3.22 -8.68 -11.12
CA HIS A 125 4.08 -7.88 -11.98
C HIS A 125 5.55 -8.30 -11.92
N GLY A 126 5.89 -9.34 -11.19
CA GLY A 126 7.24 -9.88 -11.13
C GLY A 126 8.13 -9.29 -10.06
N ALA A 127 7.57 -8.64 -9.04
CA ALA A 127 8.36 -8.04 -7.97
C ALA A 127 9.04 -9.09 -7.09
N GLU A 128 10.22 -8.75 -6.58
CA GLU A 128 10.81 -9.44 -5.44
C GLU A 128 10.17 -8.87 -4.18
N LEU A 129 9.63 -9.76 -3.35
CA LEU A 129 8.98 -9.38 -2.10
C LEU A 129 9.76 -9.92 -0.92
N ALA A 130 9.98 -9.06 0.08
CA ALA A 130 10.65 -9.48 1.31
C ALA A 130 9.73 -10.45 2.08
N PRO A 131 10.29 -11.43 2.78
CA PRO A 131 9.52 -12.29 3.67
C PRO A 131 8.94 -11.46 4.82
N GLU A 132 7.82 -11.89 5.33
CA GLU A 132 7.17 -11.23 6.47
C GLU A 132 7.86 -11.56 7.79
#